data_cb99136522d4cfab87377ffae543bdab
#
_entry.id   cb99136522d4cfab87377ffae543bdab
#
_cell.length_a   1.000
_cell.length_b   1.000
_cell.length_c   1.000
_cell.angle_alpha   90.00
_cell.angle_beta   90.00
_cell.angle_gamma   90.00
#
_symmetry.space_group_name_H-M   'P 1'
#
loop_
_entity.id
_entity.type
_entity.pdbx_description
1 polymer ?
#
loop_
_entity_poly.entity_id
_entity_poly.type
_entity_poly.pdbx_seq_one_letter_code
_entity_poly.pdbx_strand_id
1 'polypeptide(L)'
;VGMAVSVLLLICSLWEQQPLTELSRPGKGADSVTEHLQVQIGEDKTPIDVTVAAVPYDRKEEQTRIREASKNLETIFLGQNTSLDHVTMDLHMPTQIGDSEVMVQWYLDSWKYLEPDGTLKNEGLKEPVWIQVQALLNFGEENLTWNRTIQICPPEAPDITMMVRMLQ
;
A
#
# COMPACT_ATOMS: atom_id res chain seq x y z
N VAL A 1 -48.52 -1.35 -46.43
CA VAL A 1 -47.80 -2.41 -45.66
C VAL A 1 -46.29 -2.33 -45.86
N GLY A 2 -45.78 -1.69 -46.97
CA GLY A 2 -44.33 -1.64 -47.27
C GLY A 2 -43.52 -0.57 -46.54
N MET A 3 -44.13 0.50 -45.98
CA MET A 3 -43.37 1.58 -45.30
C MET A 3 -42.94 1.27 -43.88
N ALA A 4 -43.65 0.43 -43.13
CA ALA A 4 -43.32 0.11 -41.73
C ALA A 4 -42.08 -0.79 -41.61
N VAL A 5 -41.81 -1.66 -42.59
CA VAL A 5 -40.67 -2.56 -42.57
C VAL A 5 -39.33 -1.82 -42.83
N SER A 6 -39.38 -0.80 -43.71
CA SER A 6 -38.21 0.02 -44.03
C SER A 6 -37.74 0.90 -42.87
N VAL A 7 -38.69 1.42 -42.05
CA VAL A 7 -38.39 2.23 -40.86
C VAL A 7 -37.81 1.36 -39.76
N LEU A 8 -38.27 0.11 -39.60
CA LEU A 8 -37.75 -0.82 -38.58
C LEU A 8 -36.32 -1.29 -38.92
N LEU A 9 -35.99 -1.51 -40.19
CA LEU A 9 -34.64 -1.83 -40.63
C LEU A 9 -33.67 -0.66 -40.49
N LEU A 10 -34.14 0.57 -40.65
CA LEU A 10 -33.33 1.78 -40.41
C LEU A 10 -33.04 2.02 -38.92
N ILE A 11 -33.99 1.68 -38.06
CA ILE A 11 -33.79 1.77 -36.61
C ILE A 11 -32.82 0.68 -36.12
N CYS A 12 -32.88 -0.53 -36.65
CA CYS A 12 -31.93 -1.60 -36.31
C CYS A 12 -30.50 -1.28 -36.82
N SER A 13 -30.35 -0.57 -37.94
CA SER A 13 -29.02 -0.19 -38.46
C SER A 13 -28.41 0.99 -37.69
N LEU A 14 -29.22 1.79 -36.96
CA LEU A 14 -28.75 2.87 -36.13
C LEU A 14 -28.26 2.40 -34.73
N TRP A 15 -28.48 1.14 -34.39
CA TRP A 15 -27.96 0.50 -33.18
C TRP A 15 -26.66 -0.29 -33.42
N GLU A 16 -26.17 -0.27 -34.62
CA GLU A 16 -24.89 -0.88 -35.00
C GLU A 16 -23.74 0.04 -34.53
N GLN A 17 -23.26 -0.29 -33.36
CA GLN A 17 -21.90 -0.05 -32.91
C GLN A 17 -21.27 1.29 -33.32
N GLN A 18 -21.37 2.28 -32.47
CA GLN A 18 -20.42 3.39 -32.58
C GLN A 18 -19.01 2.81 -32.45
N PRO A 19 -18.14 3.02 -33.44
CA PRO A 19 -16.76 2.57 -33.33
C PRO A 19 -16.17 3.21 -32.10
N LEU A 20 -15.52 2.42 -31.23
CA LEU A 20 -14.78 2.93 -30.09
C LEU A 20 -13.67 3.81 -30.66
N THR A 21 -13.85 5.12 -30.57
CA THR A 21 -12.92 6.10 -31.13
C THR A 21 -11.83 6.52 -30.17
N GLU A 22 -12.02 6.22 -28.88
CA GLU A 22 -11.07 6.64 -27.86
C GLU A 22 -11.08 5.66 -26.66
N LEU A 23 -9.90 5.13 -26.33
CA LEU A 23 -9.68 4.37 -25.09
C LEU A 23 -9.28 5.35 -23.99
N SER A 24 -10.11 5.47 -22.95
CA SER A 24 -9.79 6.31 -21.82
C SER A 24 -8.70 5.66 -20.97
N ARG A 25 -7.62 6.39 -20.73
CA ARG A 25 -6.53 5.93 -19.89
C ARG A 25 -6.88 6.12 -18.40
N PRO A 26 -6.75 5.09 -17.54
CA PRO A 26 -6.96 5.24 -16.10
C PRO A 26 -6.05 6.31 -15.49
N GLY A 27 -6.54 6.97 -14.44
CA GLY A 27 -5.79 7.99 -13.71
C GLY A 27 -4.56 7.43 -13.00
N LYS A 28 -3.74 8.33 -12.43
CA LYS A 28 -2.56 7.95 -11.65
C LYS A 28 -2.95 7.11 -10.43
N GLY A 29 -2.22 6.02 -10.18
CA GLY A 29 -2.48 5.10 -9.07
C GLY A 29 -3.71 4.21 -9.23
N ALA A 30 -4.37 4.24 -10.38
CA ALA A 30 -5.45 3.32 -10.70
C ALA A 30 -4.89 1.99 -11.25
N ASP A 31 -5.70 0.94 -11.18
CA ASP A 31 -5.39 -0.32 -11.85
C ASP A 31 -5.45 -0.16 -13.38
N SER A 32 -4.74 -1.04 -14.09
CA SER A 32 -4.89 -1.16 -15.54
C SER A 32 -6.29 -1.66 -15.87
N VAL A 33 -6.87 -1.14 -16.96
CA VAL A 33 -8.19 -1.58 -17.47
C VAL A 33 -7.99 -2.39 -18.74
N THR A 34 -8.64 -3.55 -18.79
CA THR A 34 -8.66 -4.37 -20.02
C THR A 34 -9.99 -4.18 -20.72
N GLU A 35 -9.94 -3.66 -21.94
CA GLU A 35 -11.10 -3.49 -22.83
C GLU A 35 -11.15 -4.61 -23.85
N HIS A 36 -12.33 -5.22 -23.98
CA HIS A 36 -12.59 -6.27 -24.97
C HIS A 36 -13.16 -5.64 -26.24
N LEU A 37 -12.34 -5.55 -27.25
CA LEU A 37 -12.69 -4.93 -28.52
C LEU A 37 -12.96 -5.98 -29.58
N GLN A 38 -13.80 -5.63 -30.56
CA GLN A 38 -13.97 -6.41 -31.79
C GLN A 38 -13.39 -5.64 -32.98
N VAL A 39 -12.38 -6.21 -33.61
CA VAL A 39 -11.80 -5.66 -34.83
C VAL A 39 -12.48 -6.33 -36.00
N GLN A 40 -13.04 -5.53 -36.93
CA GLN A 40 -13.63 -5.99 -38.13
C GLN A 40 -12.71 -5.73 -39.34
N ILE A 41 -12.38 -6.80 -40.08
CA ILE A 41 -11.59 -6.73 -41.31
C ILE A 41 -12.42 -7.39 -42.40
N GLY A 42 -13.04 -6.58 -43.26
CA GLY A 42 -14.02 -7.07 -44.24
C GLY A 42 -15.27 -7.60 -43.55
N GLU A 43 -15.59 -8.87 -43.76
CA GLU A 43 -16.73 -9.56 -43.12
C GLU A 43 -16.34 -10.28 -41.82
N ASP A 44 -15.05 -10.44 -41.54
CA ASP A 44 -14.55 -11.15 -40.38
C ASP A 44 -14.47 -10.23 -39.14
N LYS A 45 -14.96 -10.75 -38.02
CA LYS A 45 -14.87 -10.09 -36.71
C LYS A 45 -13.95 -10.89 -35.78
N THR A 46 -12.89 -10.27 -35.31
CA THR A 46 -11.93 -10.89 -34.40
C THR A 46 -11.94 -10.14 -33.07
N PRO A 47 -12.18 -10.83 -31.88
CA PRO A 47 -12.07 -10.21 -30.61
C PRO A 47 -10.59 -9.98 -30.29
N ILE A 48 -10.28 -8.82 -29.69
CA ILE A 48 -8.97 -8.49 -29.17
C ILE A 48 -9.11 -7.88 -27.79
N ASP A 49 -8.17 -8.20 -26.90
CA ASP A 49 -8.07 -7.61 -25.57
C ASP A 49 -6.98 -6.56 -25.57
N VAL A 50 -7.34 -5.33 -25.19
CA VAL A 50 -6.40 -4.22 -25.08
C VAL A 50 -6.31 -3.81 -23.64
N THR A 51 -5.14 -4.02 -23.02
CA THR A 51 -4.89 -3.55 -21.65
C THR A 51 -4.30 -2.15 -21.68
N VAL A 52 -5.01 -1.21 -21.08
CA VAL A 52 -4.59 0.19 -20.94
C VAL A 52 -4.03 0.40 -19.56
N ALA A 53 -2.73 0.62 -19.47
CA ALA A 53 -2.06 0.93 -18.19
C ALA A 53 -2.45 2.33 -17.71
N ALA A 54 -2.51 2.52 -16.39
CA ALA A 54 -2.72 3.81 -15.76
C ALA A 54 -1.63 4.84 -16.14
N VAL A 55 -1.94 6.12 -15.94
CA VAL A 55 -0.95 7.19 -16.09
C VAL A 55 0.11 7.00 -15.00
N PRO A 56 1.41 6.86 -15.34
CA PRO A 56 2.46 6.74 -14.32
C PRO A 56 2.62 8.07 -13.57
N TYR A 57 3.11 7.96 -12.33
CA TYR A 57 3.58 9.14 -11.62
C TYR A 57 4.85 9.68 -12.27
N ASP A 58 5.06 10.99 -12.22
CA ASP A 58 6.35 11.55 -12.58
C ASP A 58 7.33 11.44 -11.39
N ARG A 59 8.61 11.53 -11.69
CA ARG A 59 9.68 11.37 -10.69
C ARG A 59 9.54 12.33 -9.50
N LYS A 60 9.09 13.55 -9.72
CA LYS A 60 8.89 14.54 -8.65
C LYS A 60 7.73 14.17 -7.74
N GLU A 61 6.68 13.62 -8.32
CA GLU A 61 5.53 13.09 -7.56
C GLU A 61 5.95 11.88 -6.73
N GLU A 62 6.72 10.95 -7.30
CA GLU A 62 7.27 9.79 -6.59
C GLU A 62 8.12 10.22 -5.39
N GLN A 63 9.05 11.16 -5.60
CA GLN A 63 9.87 11.71 -4.53
C GLN A 63 9.07 12.42 -3.45
N THR A 64 8.02 13.12 -3.82
CA THR A 64 7.16 13.81 -2.85
C THR A 64 6.40 12.81 -1.99
N ARG A 65 5.78 11.79 -2.61
CA ARG A 65 5.03 10.74 -1.90
C ARG A 65 5.92 9.96 -0.91
N ILE A 66 7.10 9.54 -1.35
CA ILE A 66 8.00 8.76 -0.49
C ILE A 66 8.52 9.60 0.69
N ARG A 67 8.76 10.91 0.49
CA ARG A 67 9.16 11.83 1.57
C ARG A 67 8.03 12.07 2.57
N GLU A 68 6.81 12.23 2.11
CA GLU A 68 5.64 12.40 2.97
C GLU A 68 5.38 11.14 3.79
N ALA A 69 5.45 9.97 3.17
CA ALA A 69 5.35 8.69 3.87
C ALA A 69 6.44 8.54 4.95
N SER A 70 7.68 8.93 4.64
CA SER A 70 8.80 8.82 5.59
C SER A 70 8.67 9.71 6.82
N LYS A 71 7.98 10.87 6.71
CA LYS A 71 7.76 11.77 7.86
C LYS A 71 6.90 11.14 8.97
N ASN A 72 5.95 10.31 8.59
CA ASN A 72 5.03 9.67 9.51
C ASN A 72 5.50 8.28 9.96
N LEU A 73 6.56 7.75 9.35
CA LEU A 73 7.02 6.38 9.56
C LEU A 73 7.41 6.14 11.03
N GLU A 74 8.07 7.08 11.68
CA GLU A 74 8.48 6.94 13.08
C GLU A 74 7.28 6.82 14.02
N THR A 75 6.25 7.65 13.82
CA THR A 75 5.02 7.58 14.59
C THR A 75 4.26 6.27 14.36
N ILE A 76 4.22 5.81 13.11
CA ILE A 76 3.60 4.53 12.75
C ILE A 76 4.37 3.38 13.41
N PHE A 77 5.69 3.39 13.27
CA PHE A 77 6.58 2.36 13.80
C PHE A 77 6.50 2.22 15.33
N LEU A 78 6.45 3.33 16.05
CA LEU A 78 6.33 3.35 17.52
C LEU A 78 5.05 2.67 18.03
N GLY A 79 3.97 2.67 17.25
CA GLY A 79 2.70 2.12 17.69
C GLY A 79 2.20 2.77 18.98
N GLN A 80 2.19 2.01 20.08
CA GLN A 80 1.79 2.49 21.40
C GLN A 80 2.96 2.98 22.26
N ASN A 81 4.21 2.79 21.82
CA ASN A 81 5.38 3.27 22.53
C ASN A 81 5.49 4.79 22.38
N THR A 82 6.03 5.45 23.40
CA THR A 82 6.17 6.91 23.46
C THR A 82 7.51 7.41 22.90
N SER A 83 8.52 6.55 22.85
CA SER A 83 9.88 6.91 22.44
C SER A 83 10.63 5.70 21.87
N LEU A 84 11.55 5.96 20.94
CA LEU A 84 12.50 4.96 20.44
C LEU A 84 13.53 4.51 21.49
N ASP A 85 13.78 5.37 22.49
CA ASP A 85 14.72 5.08 23.59
C ASP A 85 14.08 4.31 24.75
N HIS A 86 12.78 4.00 24.65
CA HIS A 86 12.04 3.26 25.68
C HIS A 86 10.92 2.44 25.06
N VAL A 87 11.30 1.31 24.44
CA VAL A 87 10.36 0.40 23.76
C VAL A 87 10.04 -0.75 24.71
N THR A 88 8.79 -0.84 25.18
CA THR A 88 8.28 -1.87 26.09
C THR A 88 7.10 -2.65 25.52
N MET A 89 6.49 -2.15 24.45
CA MET A 89 5.33 -2.74 23.77
C MET A 89 5.65 -3.03 22.31
N ASP A 90 4.82 -3.83 21.64
CA ASP A 90 4.96 -4.17 20.25
C ASP A 90 5.10 -2.92 19.38
N LEU A 91 5.94 -3.05 18.35
CA LEU A 91 6.15 -2.04 17.33
C LEU A 91 5.23 -2.33 16.14
N HIS A 92 4.92 -1.32 15.36
CA HIS A 92 4.13 -1.51 14.14
C HIS A 92 5.04 -1.45 12.92
N MET A 93 5.23 -2.59 12.26
CA MET A 93 6.12 -2.76 11.11
C MET A 93 5.32 -3.09 9.83
N PRO A 94 4.54 -2.13 9.29
CA PRO A 94 3.72 -2.38 8.11
C PRO A 94 4.60 -2.59 6.88
N THR A 95 4.12 -3.39 5.94
CA THR A 95 4.75 -3.56 4.62
C THR A 95 4.34 -2.48 3.62
N GLN A 96 3.33 -1.67 3.96
CA GLN A 96 2.83 -0.55 3.18
C GLN A 96 2.36 0.57 4.13
N ILE A 97 2.62 1.81 3.76
CA ILE A 97 2.24 2.98 4.59
C ILE A 97 0.85 3.49 4.18
N GLY A 98 -0.17 3.10 4.95
CA GLY A 98 -1.55 3.52 4.72
C GLY A 98 -1.97 3.32 3.26
N ASP A 99 -2.70 4.29 2.71
CA ASP A 99 -3.17 4.27 1.31
C ASP A 99 -2.16 4.90 0.34
N SER A 100 -0.92 5.14 0.78
CA SER A 100 0.09 5.86 -0.02
C SER A 100 0.72 5.05 -1.14
N GLU A 101 0.47 3.74 -1.22
CA GLU A 101 1.11 2.78 -2.13
C GLU A 101 2.64 2.67 -1.92
N VAL A 102 3.20 3.35 -0.91
CA VAL A 102 4.62 3.25 -0.56
C VAL A 102 4.87 1.95 0.18
N MET A 103 5.67 1.08 -0.42
CA MET A 103 6.05 -0.20 0.16
C MET A 103 7.23 -0.03 1.11
N VAL A 104 7.25 -0.81 2.19
CA VAL A 104 8.31 -0.79 3.20
C VAL A 104 8.92 -2.17 3.38
N GLN A 105 10.23 -2.22 3.36
CA GLN A 105 11.02 -3.41 3.71
C GLN A 105 11.84 -3.10 4.96
N TRP A 106 11.71 -3.96 5.97
CA TRP A 106 12.37 -3.79 7.25
C TRP A 106 13.61 -4.66 7.38
N TYR A 107 14.67 -4.08 7.94
CA TYR A 107 15.93 -4.74 8.22
C TYR A 107 16.36 -4.40 9.65
N LEU A 108 16.78 -5.40 10.39
CA LEU A 108 17.29 -5.27 11.76
C LEU A 108 18.68 -5.91 11.84
N ASP A 109 19.54 -5.36 12.68
CA ASP A 109 20.82 -5.98 13.01
C ASP A 109 20.63 -7.24 13.87
N SER A 110 19.50 -7.35 14.58
CA SER A 110 19.15 -8.53 15.36
C SER A 110 17.64 -8.76 15.43
N TRP A 111 17.20 -9.94 15.03
CA TRP A 111 15.82 -10.41 15.16
C TRP A 111 15.56 -11.18 16.47
N LYS A 112 16.51 -11.15 17.39
CA LYS A 112 16.39 -11.88 18.67
C LYS A 112 15.28 -11.35 19.55
N TYR A 113 15.03 -10.05 19.51
CA TYR A 113 14.13 -9.34 20.41
C TYR A 113 12.88 -8.78 19.73
N LEU A 114 12.77 -8.94 18.42
CA LEU A 114 11.68 -8.42 17.63
C LEU A 114 11.34 -9.39 16.48
N GLU A 115 10.06 -9.71 16.31
CA GLU A 115 9.57 -10.49 15.17
C GLU A 115 9.35 -9.60 13.93
N PRO A 116 9.26 -10.17 12.72
CA PRO A 116 9.01 -9.41 11.49
C PRO A 116 7.69 -8.63 11.45
N ASP A 117 6.71 -9.02 12.24
CA ASP A 117 5.42 -8.34 12.39
C ASP A 117 5.45 -7.20 13.42
N GLY A 118 6.58 -7.02 14.13
CA GLY A 118 6.75 -6.03 15.17
C GLY A 118 6.50 -6.52 16.59
N THR A 119 6.15 -7.82 16.76
CA THR A 119 5.96 -8.40 18.09
C THR A 119 7.24 -8.38 18.90
N LEU A 120 7.19 -7.82 20.10
CA LEU A 120 8.34 -7.64 20.97
C LEU A 120 8.59 -8.88 21.84
N LYS A 121 9.84 -9.31 21.93
CA LYS A 121 10.30 -10.46 22.73
C LYS A 121 11.18 -9.98 23.89
N ASN A 122 10.61 -9.28 24.84
CA ASN A 122 11.36 -8.71 25.98
C ASN A 122 11.09 -9.39 27.33
N GLU A 123 10.29 -10.46 27.39
CA GLU A 123 9.86 -11.12 28.63
C GLU A 123 11.01 -11.63 29.52
N GLY A 124 12.14 -12.01 28.94
CA GLY A 124 13.31 -12.47 29.69
C GLY A 124 14.43 -11.44 29.82
N LEU A 125 14.18 -10.22 29.38
CA LEU A 125 15.17 -9.15 29.38
C LEU A 125 15.35 -8.60 30.81
N LYS A 126 16.61 -8.49 31.24
CA LYS A 126 16.96 -7.91 32.57
C LYS A 126 17.50 -6.49 32.44
N GLU A 127 18.11 -6.18 31.32
CA GLU A 127 18.71 -4.90 31.02
C GLU A 127 18.31 -4.44 29.62
N PRO A 128 18.17 -3.14 29.38
CA PRO A 128 17.85 -2.62 28.04
C PRO A 128 18.88 -3.03 26.99
N VAL A 129 18.41 -3.27 25.76
CA VAL A 129 19.25 -3.65 24.61
C VAL A 129 19.01 -2.67 23.48
N TRP A 130 20.09 -2.22 22.85
CA TRP A 130 20.03 -1.38 21.65
C TRP A 130 20.06 -2.24 20.39
N ILE A 131 19.16 -1.94 19.45
CA ILE A 131 19.15 -2.55 18.12
C ILE A 131 19.04 -1.46 17.05
N GLN A 132 19.62 -1.75 15.87
CA GLN A 132 19.50 -0.88 14.71
C GLN A 132 18.37 -1.36 13.83
N VAL A 133 17.51 -0.44 13.43
CA VAL A 133 16.37 -0.67 12.55
C VAL A 133 16.53 0.17 11.30
N GLN A 134 16.38 -0.46 10.16
CA GLN A 134 16.38 0.19 8.86
C GLN A 134 15.06 -0.14 8.14
N ALA A 135 14.43 0.88 7.57
CA ALA A 135 13.32 0.72 6.66
C ALA A 135 13.72 1.24 5.27
N LEU A 136 13.54 0.43 4.25
CA LEU A 136 13.66 0.82 2.86
C LEU A 136 12.26 1.06 2.30
N LEU A 137 11.96 2.31 2.00
CA LEU A 137 10.71 2.74 1.38
C LEU A 137 10.89 2.73 -0.12
N ASN A 138 9.92 2.18 -0.86
CA ASN A 138 9.93 2.11 -2.31
C ASN A 138 8.59 2.60 -2.87
N PHE A 139 8.65 3.43 -3.91
CA PHE A 139 7.50 3.87 -4.67
C PHE A 139 7.91 4.19 -6.11
N GLY A 140 7.33 3.49 -7.09
CA GLY A 140 7.77 3.59 -8.48
C GLY A 140 9.24 3.21 -8.64
N GLU A 141 10.04 4.11 -9.20
CA GLU A 141 11.49 3.92 -9.35
C GLU A 141 12.31 4.57 -8.21
N GLU A 142 11.65 5.32 -7.32
CA GLU A 142 12.31 6.03 -6.23
C GLU A 142 12.35 5.19 -4.96
N ASN A 143 13.42 5.37 -4.19
CA ASN A 143 13.58 4.73 -2.90
C ASN A 143 14.14 5.70 -1.86
N LEU A 144 13.86 5.42 -0.59
CA LEU A 144 14.36 6.20 0.54
C LEU A 144 14.64 5.29 1.72
N THR A 145 15.80 5.46 2.32
CA THR A 145 16.19 4.70 3.51
C THR A 145 15.96 5.53 4.77
N TRP A 146 15.27 4.91 5.74
CA TRP A 146 15.06 5.43 7.08
C TRP A 146 15.81 4.54 8.06
N ASN A 147 16.67 5.14 8.90
CA ASN A 147 17.49 4.42 9.89
C ASN A 147 17.25 4.98 11.28
N ARG A 148 17.08 4.09 12.26
CA ARG A 148 16.98 4.43 13.67
C ARG A 148 17.69 3.39 14.53
N THR A 149 18.11 3.85 15.71
CA THR A 149 18.50 2.99 16.80
C THR A 149 17.40 3.03 17.84
N ILE A 150 16.95 1.88 18.32
CA ILE A 150 15.91 1.77 19.33
C ILE A 150 16.46 1.06 20.57
N GLN A 151 15.91 1.40 21.73
CA GLN A 151 16.22 0.72 22.99
C GLN A 151 15.03 -0.12 23.42
N ILE A 152 15.19 -1.45 23.34
CA ILE A 152 14.22 -2.38 23.89
C ILE A 152 14.46 -2.51 25.37
N CYS A 153 13.44 -2.20 26.16
CA CYS A 153 13.48 -2.26 27.61
C CYS A 153 12.81 -3.55 28.14
N PRO A 154 13.19 -4.00 29.34
CA PRO A 154 12.45 -5.05 30.05
C PRO A 154 10.97 -4.67 30.16
N PRO A 155 10.05 -5.68 30.23
CA PRO A 155 8.64 -5.40 30.43
C PRO A 155 8.44 -4.64 31.75
N GLU A 156 7.52 -3.66 31.73
CA GLU A 156 7.16 -2.95 32.95
C GLU A 156 6.54 -3.93 33.96
N ALA A 157 7.00 -3.89 35.19
CA ALA A 157 6.39 -4.71 36.23
C ALA A 157 4.92 -4.30 36.40
N PRO A 158 3.99 -5.26 36.50
CA PRO A 158 2.59 -4.94 36.72
C PRO A 158 2.45 -4.08 37.97
N ASP A 159 1.72 -2.97 37.85
CA ASP A 159 1.46 -2.08 39.00
C ASP A 159 0.56 -2.80 40.01
N ILE A 160 1.23 -3.46 40.98
CA ILE A 160 0.58 -4.23 42.06
C ILE A 160 -0.35 -3.32 42.88
N THR A 161 -0.11 -2.01 42.91
CA THR A 161 -0.93 -1.05 43.65
C THR A 161 -2.33 -0.93 43.08
N MET A 162 -2.48 -1.00 41.75
CA MET A 162 -3.79 -1.03 41.12
C MET A 162 -4.53 -2.36 41.36
N MET A 163 -3.83 -3.51 41.32
CA MET A 163 -4.42 -4.80 41.62
C MET A 163 -4.98 -4.91 43.01
N VAL A 164 -4.26 -4.35 43.99
CA VAL A 164 -4.72 -4.33 45.41
C VAL A 164 -5.97 -3.46 45.60
N ARG A 165 -6.11 -2.35 44.86
CA ARG A 165 -7.32 -1.50 44.89
C ARG A 165 -8.56 -2.14 44.31
N MET A 166 -8.42 -3.08 43.38
CA MET A 166 -9.57 -3.79 42.78
C MET A 166 -10.06 -4.96 43.65
N LEU A 167 -9.29 -5.35 44.67
CA LEU A 167 -9.63 -6.44 45.59
C LEU A 167 -10.17 -5.98 46.96
N GLN A 168 -10.34 -4.67 47.14
CA GLN A 168 -10.99 -4.04 48.28
C GLN A 168 -12.35 -3.47 47.92
#